data_aaa112830ce62a4151419302f11f2068
#
_entry.id   aaa112830ce62a4151419302f11f2068
#
_cell.length_a   1.000
_cell.length_b   1.000
_cell.length_c   1.000
_cell.angle_alpha   90.00
_cell.angle_beta   90.00
_cell.angle_gamma   90.00
#
_symmetry.space_group_name_H-M   'P 1'
#
loop_
_entity.id
_entity.type
_entity.pdbx_description
1 polymer ?
#
loop_
_entity_poly.entity_id
_entity_poly.type
_entity_poly.pdbx_seq_one_letter_code
_entity_poly.pdbx_strand_id
1 'polypeptide(L)'
;AGGAFASSLSRFFPRILEMMADGALNPLFSSEEFEKEKAKTLEGIKANSKNVAQIARRVESILAYGKNHPNGKYTSEESINNISIEDVKLFYKNNYVPNNAYLIIIGDFNPETIKKMVKKLFSKWKKGKLEPTIWEDPKEVNELNLNFVDVPNAIQSEVVFQNIVDLSIKDP
;
A
#
# COMPACT_ATOMS: atom_id res chain seq x y z
N ALA A 1 -1.48 -2.23 0.67
CA ALA A 1 -1.04 -3.20 1.67
C ALA A 1 -0.36 -2.47 2.82
N GLY A 2 -0.59 -2.90 4.06
CA GLY A 2 0.10 -2.41 5.25
C GLY A 2 1.02 -3.49 5.81
N GLY A 3 2.09 -3.10 6.48
CA GLY A 3 3.01 -4.07 7.07
C GLY A 3 3.86 -3.45 8.19
N ALA A 4 4.40 -4.31 9.01
CA ALA A 4 5.41 -3.96 10.01
C ALA A 4 6.72 -4.69 9.68
N PHE A 5 7.82 -4.00 9.80
CA PHE A 5 9.15 -4.54 9.60
C PHE A 5 10.00 -4.32 10.84
N ALA A 6 10.78 -5.33 11.22
CA ALA A 6 11.74 -5.21 12.31
C ALA A 6 13.00 -6.01 11.98
N SER A 7 14.16 -5.50 12.39
CA SER A 7 15.46 -6.15 12.22
C SER A 7 16.27 -6.05 13.50
N SER A 8 16.97 -7.12 13.85
CA SER A 8 17.85 -7.16 15.03
C SER A 8 18.89 -8.28 14.91
N LEU A 9 19.85 -8.28 15.82
CA LEU A 9 20.70 -9.46 16.02
C LEU A 9 19.86 -10.63 16.56
N SER A 10 20.20 -11.88 16.18
CA SER A 10 19.46 -13.10 16.56
C SER A 10 19.22 -13.22 18.08
N ARG A 11 20.17 -12.79 18.92
CA ARG A 11 20.03 -12.79 20.37
C ARG A 11 18.89 -11.92 20.90
N PHE A 12 18.47 -10.89 20.16
CA PHE A 12 17.39 -9.97 20.53
C PHE A 12 16.08 -10.29 19.82
N PHE A 13 16.08 -11.28 18.93
CA PHE A 13 14.91 -11.65 18.14
C PHE A 13 13.64 -11.89 18.97
N PRO A 14 13.68 -12.60 20.12
CA PRO A 14 12.49 -12.81 20.93
C PRO A 14 11.82 -11.49 21.32
N ARG A 15 12.60 -10.51 21.76
CA ARG A 15 12.09 -9.21 22.18
C ARG A 15 11.53 -8.40 21.02
N ILE A 16 12.22 -8.42 19.88
CA ILE A 16 11.75 -7.72 18.67
C ILE A 16 10.45 -8.34 18.15
N LEU A 17 10.33 -9.67 18.18
CA LEU A 17 9.10 -10.34 17.78
C LEU A 17 7.92 -9.99 18.71
N GLU A 18 8.14 -9.89 20.02
CA GLU A 18 7.13 -9.41 20.97
C GLU A 18 6.68 -7.99 20.66
N MET A 19 7.62 -7.07 20.47
CA MET A 19 7.31 -5.66 20.14
C MET A 19 6.57 -5.54 18.81
N MET A 20 6.98 -6.31 17.79
CA MET A 20 6.30 -6.33 16.50
C MET A 20 4.88 -6.89 16.62
N ALA A 21 4.69 -7.96 17.40
CA ALA A 21 3.38 -8.53 17.63
C ALA A 21 2.48 -7.55 18.38
N ASP A 22 2.99 -6.86 19.38
CA ASP A 22 2.23 -5.86 20.13
C ASP A 22 1.81 -4.69 19.25
N GLY A 23 2.74 -4.10 18.50
CA GLY A 23 2.43 -3.02 17.58
C GLY A 23 1.45 -3.44 16.47
N ALA A 24 1.52 -4.70 16.04
CA ALA A 24 0.63 -5.25 15.02
C ALA A 24 -0.78 -5.55 15.54
N LEU A 25 -0.91 -6.00 16.78
CA LEU A 25 -2.18 -6.46 17.36
C LEU A 25 -2.87 -5.40 18.23
N ASN A 26 -2.10 -4.46 18.78
CA ASN A 26 -2.56 -3.42 19.69
C ASN A 26 -2.13 -2.02 19.23
N PRO A 27 -2.37 -1.61 17.99
CA PRO A 27 -1.92 -0.31 17.51
C PRO A 27 -2.58 0.83 18.30
N LEU A 28 -1.76 1.82 18.65
CA LEU A 28 -2.23 3.04 19.29
C LEU A 28 -2.66 4.04 18.21
N PHE A 29 -3.93 4.11 17.88
CA PHE A 29 -4.45 5.08 16.92
C PHE A 29 -4.48 6.49 17.54
N SER A 30 -3.31 7.14 17.60
CA SER A 30 -3.16 8.50 18.10
C SER A 30 -3.68 9.52 17.09
N SER A 31 -4.60 10.38 17.51
CA SER A 31 -5.08 11.48 16.66
C SER A 31 -3.97 12.47 16.33
N GLU A 32 -3.03 12.71 17.25
CA GLU A 32 -1.89 13.59 17.02
C GLU A 32 -0.98 13.07 15.90
N GLU A 33 -0.61 11.79 15.96
CA GLU A 33 0.23 11.16 14.94
C GLU A 33 -0.51 11.05 13.58
N PHE A 34 -1.81 10.79 13.62
CA PHE A 34 -2.62 10.80 12.41
C PHE A 34 -2.59 12.16 11.71
N GLU A 35 -2.79 13.26 12.43
CA GLU A 35 -2.75 14.61 11.84
C GLU A 35 -1.35 14.99 11.34
N LYS A 36 -0.28 14.57 12.03
CA LYS A 36 1.09 14.75 11.56
C LYS A 36 1.35 14.02 10.24
N GLU A 37 0.97 12.75 10.13
CA GLU A 37 1.16 11.98 8.90
C GLU A 37 0.27 12.49 7.75
N LYS A 38 -0.94 12.97 8.07
CA LYS A 38 -1.83 13.63 7.11
C LYS A 38 -1.19 14.89 6.55
N ALA A 39 -0.70 15.78 7.41
CA ALA A 39 -0.01 17.01 7.02
C ALA A 39 1.22 16.72 6.15
N LYS A 40 2.07 15.80 6.56
CA LYS A 40 3.26 15.37 5.81
C LYS A 40 2.91 14.81 4.43
N THR A 41 1.83 14.03 4.33
CA THR A 41 1.35 13.50 3.05
C THR A 41 0.88 14.62 2.13
N LEU A 42 0.13 15.60 2.66
CA LEU A 42 -0.31 16.77 1.90
C LEU A 42 0.87 17.63 1.40
N GLU A 43 1.88 17.84 2.24
CA GLU A 43 3.12 18.50 1.82
C GLU A 43 3.83 17.76 0.70
N GLY A 44 3.93 16.43 0.80
CA GLY A 44 4.51 15.59 -0.26
C GLY A 44 3.74 15.69 -1.58
N ILE A 45 2.40 15.73 -1.55
CA ILE A 45 1.56 15.93 -2.74
C ILE A 45 1.84 17.29 -3.37
N LYS A 46 1.91 18.37 -2.57
CA LYS A 46 2.21 19.73 -3.03
C LYS A 46 3.61 19.84 -3.63
N ALA A 47 4.60 19.27 -2.98
CA ALA A 47 5.99 19.27 -3.47
C ALA A 47 6.11 18.58 -4.84
N ASN A 48 5.34 17.51 -5.07
CA ASN A 48 5.34 16.75 -6.32
C ASN A 48 4.33 17.26 -7.37
N SER A 49 3.57 18.30 -7.09
CA SER A 49 2.51 18.80 -7.98
C SER A 49 3.00 19.29 -9.33
N LYS A 50 4.27 19.71 -9.43
CA LYS A 50 4.93 20.17 -10.67
C LYS A 50 5.93 19.17 -11.24
N ASN A 51 6.04 17.99 -10.65
CA ASN A 51 6.97 16.98 -11.14
C ASN A 51 6.36 16.26 -12.36
N VAL A 52 6.93 16.49 -13.54
CA VAL A 52 6.44 15.99 -14.83
C VAL A 52 6.32 14.46 -14.83
N ALA A 53 7.33 13.74 -14.34
CA ALA A 53 7.31 12.29 -14.29
C ALA A 53 6.21 11.74 -13.36
N GLN A 54 5.93 12.41 -12.24
CA GLN A 54 4.83 12.02 -11.34
C GLN A 54 3.45 12.30 -11.95
N ILE A 55 3.33 13.39 -12.70
CA ILE A 55 2.11 13.70 -13.44
C ILE A 55 1.89 12.68 -14.54
N ALA A 56 2.93 12.37 -15.34
CA ALA A 56 2.87 11.38 -16.39
C ALA A 56 2.42 10.01 -15.86
N ARG A 57 3.05 9.50 -14.81
CA ARG A 57 2.68 8.21 -14.18
C ARG A 57 1.21 8.18 -13.73
N ARG A 58 0.71 9.28 -13.20
CA ARG A 58 -0.70 9.38 -12.77
C ARG A 58 -1.65 9.28 -13.95
N VAL A 59 -1.37 10.04 -15.00
CA VAL A 59 -2.19 10.05 -16.22
C VAL A 59 -2.12 8.70 -16.90
N GLU A 60 -0.94 8.14 -17.07
CA GLU A 60 -0.70 6.79 -17.60
C GLU A 60 -1.57 5.74 -16.90
N SER A 61 -1.50 5.69 -15.57
CA SER A 61 -2.27 4.72 -14.77
C SER A 61 -3.78 4.89 -14.93
N ILE A 62 -4.27 6.14 -14.98
CA ILE A 62 -5.71 6.43 -15.16
C ILE A 62 -6.17 6.05 -16.57
N LEU A 63 -5.38 6.34 -17.59
CA LEU A 63 -5.70 6.00 -18.98
C LEU A 63 -5.69 4.49 -19.20
N ALA A 64 -4.73 3.79 -18.60
CA ALA A 64 -4.62 2.35 -18.70
C ALA A 64 -5.77 1.62 -17.99
N TYR A 65 -6.00 1.94 -16.73
CA TYR A 65 -6.87 1.14 -15.86
C TYR A 65 -8.23 1.78 -15.58
N GLY A 66 -8.38 3.07 -15.84
CA GLY A 66 -9.58 3.83 -15.46
C GLY A 66 -9.56 4.25 -13.97
N LYS A 67 -10.34 5.28 -13.64
CA LYS A 67 -10.39 5.89 -12.29
C LYS A 67 -10.93 4.96 -11.20
N ASN A 68 -11.70 3.96 -11.56
CA ASN A 68 -12.32 3.04 -10.59
C ASN A 68 -11.47 1.80 -10.29
N HIS A 69 -10.50 1.52 -11.12
CA HIS A 69 -9.57 0.41 -10.90
C HIS A 69 -8.48 0.78 -9.88
N PRO A 70 -8.02 -0.15 -9.00
CA PRO A 70 -6.98 0.15 -7.99
C PRO A 70 -5.70 0.72 -8.60
N ASN A 71 -5.28 0.19 -9.74
CA ASN A 71 -4.08 0.64 -10.44
C ASN A 71 -4.24 2.03 -11.10
N GLY A 72 -5.48 2.48 -11.34
CA GLY A 72 -5.78 3.82 -11.87
C GLY A 72 -6.05 4.87 -10.79
N LYS A 73 -6.10 4.46 -9.51
CA LYS A 73 -6.28 5.40 -8.40
C LYS A 73 -4.97 6.08 -8.04
N TYR A 74 -5.07 7.33 -7.66
CA TYR A 74 -3.94 8.09 -7.12
C TYR A 74 -4.35 8.87 -5.88
N THR A 75 -3.39 9.19 -5.06
CA THR A 75 -3.58 9.99 -3.85
C THR A 75 -3.69 11.47 -4.22
N SER A 76 -4.80 12.12 -3.90
CA SER A 76 -5.04 13.54 -4.09
C SER A 76 -5.18 14.26 -2.76
N GLU A 77 -5.02 15.60 -2.76
CA GLU A 77 -5.25 16.41 -1.57
C GLU A 77 -6.68 16.21 -1.03
N GLU A 78 -7.67 16.16 -1.92
CA GLU A 78 -9.06 15.90 -1.58
C GLU A 78 -9.23 14.54 -0.90
N SER A 79 -8.65 13.48 -1.46
CA SER A 79 -8.76 12.13 -0.89
C SER A 79 -8.13 12.06 0.50
N ILE A 80 -6.99 12.74 0.73
CA ILE A 80 -6.34 12.78 2.04
C ILE A 80 -7.15 13.61 3.03
N ASN A 81 -7.69 14.76 2.61
CA ASN A 81 -8.50 15.60 3.48
C ASN A 81 -9.77 14.89 3.97
N ASN A 82 -10.36 14.04 3.14
CA ASN A 82 -11.57 13.28 3.46
C ASN A 82 -11.33 12.06 4.35
N ILE A 83 -10.08 11.62 4.56
CA ILE A 83 -9.78 10.50 5.46
C ILE A 83 -9.85 10.98 6.92
N SER A 84 -10.57 10.21 7.75
CA SER A 84 -10.63 10.34 9.18
C SER A 84 -9.83 9.24 9.90
N ILE A 85 -9.52 9.45 11.17
CA ILE A 85 -8.89 8.40 12.00
C ILE A 85 -9.82 7.19 12.18
N GLU A 86 -11.11 7.40 12.13
CA GLU A 86 -12.13 6.35 12.21
C GLU A 86 -12.08 5.44 10.96
N ASP A 87 -11.82 6.01 9.78
CA ASP A 87 -11.61 5.24 8.55
C ASP A 87 -10.37 4.35 8.67
N VAL A 88 -9.29 4.88 9.26
CA VAL A 88 -8.06 4.10 9.51
C VAL A 88 -8.33 2.94 10.48
N LYS A 89 -9.05 3.18 11.58
CA LYS A 89 -9.45 2.14 12.53
C LYS A 89 -10.34 1.08 11.88
N LEU A 90 -11.30 1.52 11.05
CA LEU A 90 -12.20 0.62 10.34
C LEU A 90 -11.44 -0.24 9.31
N PHE A 91 -10.54 0.39 8.56
CA PHE A 91 -9.67 -0.32 7.62
C PHE A 91 -8.81 -1.38 8.33
N TYR A 92 -8.18 -1.02 9.45
CA TYR A 92 -7.40 -1.95 10.26
C TYR A 92 -8.27 -3.12 10.73
N LYS A 93 -9.43 -2.85 11.33
CA LYS A 93 -10.35 -3.86 11.85
C LYS A 93 -10.79 -4.87 10.78
N ASN A 94 -11.04 -4.39 9.56
CA ASN A 94 -11.59 -5.22 8.48
C ASN A 94 -10.51 -5.98 7.71
N ASN A 95 -9.31 -5.41 7.58
CA ASN A 95 -8.29 -5.95 6.69
C ASN A 95 -7.08 -6.53 7.40
N TYR A 96 -6.81 -6.11 8.65
CA TYR A 96 -5.66 -6.56 9.42
C TYR A 96 -6.03 -7.81 10.24
N VAL A 97 -6.15 -8.91 9.55
CA VAL A 97 -6.61 -10.19 10.10
C VAL A 97 -5.66 -11.32 9.68
N PRO A 98 -5.49 -12.39 10.49
CA PRO A 98 -4.47 -13.41 10.25
C PRO A 98 -4.66 -14.20 8.95
N ASN A 99 -5.87 -14.29 8.43
CA ASN A 99 -6.15 -14.92 7.14
C ASN A 99 -5.90 -13.98 5.93
N ASN A 100 -5.42 -12.77 6.16
CA ASN A 100 -4.97 -11.81 5.16
C ASN A 100 -3.53 -11.32 5.46
N ALA A 101 -2.75 -12.08 6.22
CA ALA A 101 -1.43 -11.66 6.67
C ALA A 101 -0.38 -12.75 6.42
N TYR A 102 0.82 -12.31 6.11
CA TYR A 102 2.01 -13.15 6.02
C TYR A 102 3.05 -12.65 7.02
N LEU A 103 3.65 -13.58 7.76
CA LEU A 103 4.80 -13.32 8.60
C LEU A 103 6.02 -13.99 7.97
N ILE A 104 6.98 -13.19 7.55
CA ILE A 104 8.23 -13.65 6.95
C ILE A 104 9.35 -13.42 7.96
N ILE A 105 10.11 -14.45 8.29
CA ILE A 105 11.24 -14.39 9.21
C ILE A 105 12.45 -14.95 8.49
N ILE A 106 13.52 -14.15 8.42
CA ILE A 106 14.77 -14.51 7.76
C ILE A 106 15.91 -14.31 8.75
N GLY A 107 16.75 -15.32 8.91
CA GLY A 107 17.92 -15.25 9.80
C GLY A 107 18.41 -16.61 10.24
N ASP A 108 19.40 -16.61 11.13
CA ASP A 108 19.92 -17.83 11.76
C ASP A 108 19.13 -18.11 13.06
N PHE A 109 18.29 -19.15 13.01
CA PHE A 109 17.44 -19.55 14.13
C PHE A 109 16.96 -21.00 14.03
N ASN A 110 16.50 -21.55 15.14
CA ASN A 110 15.82 -22.85 15.17
C ASN A 110 14.33 -22.66 14.79
N PRO A 111 13.86 -23.22 13.66
CA PRO A 111 12.48 -23.05 13.19
C PRO A 111 11.39 -23.47 14.18
N GLU A 112 11.61 -24.56 14.92
CA GLU A 112 10.61 -25.07 15.87
C GLU A 112 10.45 -24.13 17.09
N THR A 113 11.54 -23.52 17.53
CA THR A 113 11.51 -22.52 18.61
C THR A 113 10.74 -21.30 18.17
N ILE A 114 11.04 -20.75 16.97
CA ILE A 114 10.36 -19.58 16.42
C ILE A 114 8.88 -19.85 16.22
N LYS A 115 8.52 -20.99 15.66
CA LYS A 115 7.14 -21.41 15.44
C LYS A 115 6.32 -21.44 16.75
N LYS A 116 6.92 -21.92 17.85
CA LYS A 116 6.27 -21.91 19.18
C LYS A 116 6.05 -20.47 19.66
N MET A 117 7.04 -19.60 19.50
CA MET A 117 6.94 -18.19 19.88
C MET A 117 5.85 -17.46 19.09
N VAL A 118 5.85 -17.59 17.76
CA VAL A 118 4.85 -17.01 16.89
C VAL A 118 3.45 -17.48 17.27
N LYS A 119 3.25 -18.80 17.44
CA LYS A 119 1.96 -19.34 17.88
C LYS A 119 1.50 -18.73 19.19
N LYS A 120 2.39 -18.57 20.18
CA LYS A 120 2.07 -17.97 21.48
C LYS A 120 1.62 -16.52 21.33
N LEU A 121 2.36 -15.70 20.56
CA LEU A 121 2.11 -14.27 20.43
C LEU A 121 0.84 -13.97 19.61
N PHE A 122 0.62 -14.72 18.53
CA PHE A 122 -0.49 -14.48 17.61
C PHE A 122 -1.72 -15.38 17.83
N SER A 123 -1.73 -16.23 18.86
CA SER A 123 -2.83 -17.19 19.13
C SER A 123 -4.19 -16.54 19.35
N LYS A 124 -4.21 -15.31 19.86
CA LYS A 124 -5.44 -14.55 20.13
C LYS A 124 -5.95 -13.74 18.93
N TRP A 125 -5.18 -13.68 17.86
CA TRP A 125 -5.55 -12.94 16.66
C TRP A 125 -6.64 -13.69 15.90
N LYS A 126 -7.85 -13.14 15.88
CA LYS A 126 -9.03 -13.80 15.31
C LYS A 126 -9.12 -13.57 13.80
N LYS A 127 -9.48 -14.61 13.07
CA LYS A 127 -9.79 -14.51 11.65
C LYS A 127 -10.94 -13.55 11.40
N GLY A 128 -10.83 -12.77 10.32
CA GLY A 128 -11.89 -11.88 9.84
C GLY A 128 -12.59 -12.42 8.60
N LYS A 129 -13.71 -11.80 8.26
CA LYS A 129 -14.38 -12.00 6.98
C LYS A 129 -13.75 -11.05 5.98
N LEU A 130 -13.14 -11.61 4.94
CA LEU A 130 -12.61 -10.84 3.83
C LEU A 130 -13.64 -10.83 2.71
N GLU A 131 -14.00 -9.64 2.26
CA GLU A 131 -14.82 -9.51 1.06
C GLU A 131 -13.87 -9.45 -0.15
N PRO A 132 -14.03 -10.34 -1.13
CA PRO A 132 -13.26 -10.27 -2.36
C PRO A 132 -13.59 -8.97 -3.09
N THR A 133 -12.60 -8.20 -3.41
CA THR A 133 -12.77 -7.01 -4.23
C THR A 133 -12.65 -7.43 -5.69
N ILE A 134 -13.74 -7.31 -6.43
CA ILE A 134 -13.79 -7.59 -7.87
C ILE A 134 -13.57 -6.26 -8.58
N TRP A 135 -12.69 -6.26 -9.54
CA TRP A 135 -12.40 -5.11 -10.39
C TRP A 135 -12.81 -5.44 -11.81
N GLU A 136 -13.28 -4.45 -12.53
CA GLU A 136 -13.49 -4.58 -13.97
C GLU A 136 -12.13 -4.63 -14.66
N ASP A 137 -12.00 -5.53 -15.62
CA ASP A 137 -10.78 -5.58 -16.44
C ASP A 137 -10.64 -4.27 -17.24
N PRO A 138 -9.40 -3.81 -17.44
CA PRO A 138 -9.14 -2.64 -18.26
C PRO A 138 -9.72 -2.84 -19.66
N LYS A 139 -10.28 -1.79 -20.23
CA LYS A 139 -10.81 -1.85 -21.60
C LYS A 139 -9.67 -1.98 -22.61
N GLU A 140 -9.83 -2.89 -23.55
CA GLU A 140 -8.92 -2.97 -24.68
C GLU A 140 -8.95 -1.67 -25.50
N VAL A 141 -7.77 -1.22 -25.89
CA VAL A 141 -7.61 -0.03 -26.72
C VAL A 141 -7.31 -0.50 -28.14
N ASN A 142 -8.27 -0.32 -29.03
CA ASN A 142 -8.18 -0.76 -30.44
C ASN A 142 -7.62 0.32 -31.37
N GLU A 143 -7.40 1.53 -30.86
CA GLU A 143 -6.95 2.68 -31.63
C GLU A 143 -5.83 3.42 -30.91
N LEU A 144 -4.97 4.10 -31.67
CA LEU A 144 -3.95 4.97 -31.11
C LEU A 144 -4.60 6.20 -30.49
N ASN A 145 -4.47 6.34 -29.16
CA ASN A 145 -4.94 7.51 -28.43
C ASN A 145 -3.73 8.38 -28.04
N LEU A 146 -3.75 9.64 -28.48
CA LEU A 146 -2.75 10.64 -28.09
C LEU A 146 -3.34 11.52 -27.00
N ASN A 147 -2.70 11.54 -25.85
CA ASN A 147 -3.09 12.34 -24.70
C ASN A 147 -1.99 13.33 -24.37
N PHE A 148 -2.32 14.61 -24.26
CA PHE A 148 -1.40 15.67 -23.91
C PHE A 148 -1.78 16.28 -22.56
N VAL A 149 -0.78 16.45 -21.71
CA VAL A 149 -0.92 17.16 -20.44
C VAL A 149 0.07 18.29 -20.42
N ASP A 150 -0.44 19.50 -20.38
CA ASP A 150 0.41 20.70 -20.24
C ASP A 150 0.84 20.89 -18.79
N VAL A 151 2.14 21.05 -18.58
CA VAL A 151 2.75 21.39 -17.30
C VAL A 151 3.49 22.73 -17.46
N PRO A 152 2.88 23.85 -17.08
CA PRO A 152 3.47 25.17 -17.28
C PRO A 152 4.86 25.29 -16.66
N ASN A 153 5.79 25.85 -17.43
CA ASN A 153 7.20 26.04 -17.05
C ASN A 153 8.00 24.75 -16.81
N ALA A 154 7.56 23.62 -17.33
CA ALA A 154 8.35 22.40 -17.30
C ALA A 154 9.58 22.55 -18.20
N ILE A 155 10.75 22.14 -17.69
CA ILE A 155 12.00 22.16 -18.43
C ILE A 155 12.13 20.94 -19.34
N GLN A 156 11.45 19.86 -19.00
CA GLN A 156 11.50 18.55 -19.69
C GLN A 156 10.11 18.07 -20.04
N SER A 157 10.00 17.30 -21.11
CA SER A 157 8.80 16.58 -21.49
C SER A 157 8.97 15.11 -21.16
N GLU A 158 7.90 14.47 -20.70
CA GLU A 158 7.81 13.02 -20.53
C GLU A 158 6.95 12.47 -21.66
N VAL A 159 7.46 11.46 -22.35
CA VAL A 159 6.73 10.75 -23.42
C VAL A 159 6.57 9.30 -23.01
N VAL A 160 5.34 8.84 -22.88
CA VAL A 160 5.03 7.48 -22.47
C VAL A 160 4.28 6.77 -23.58
N PHE A 161 4.76 5.58 -23.94
CA PHE A 161 4.06 4.63 -24.81
C PHE A 161 3.63 3.45 -23.95
N GLN A 162 2.34 3.16 -23.93
CA GLN A 162 1.83 2.05 -23.12
C GLN A 162 0.79 1.24 -23.87
N ASN A 163 0.74 -0.04 -23.56
CA ASN A 163 -0.33 -0.94 -23.91
C ASN A 163 -0.58 -1.89 -22.73
N ILE A 164 -1.81 -2.30 -22.54
CA ILE A 164 -2.16 -3.32 -21.56
C ILE A 164 -2.15 -4.66 -22.29
N VAL A 165 -1.48 -5.63 -21.69
CA VAL A 165 -1.44 -7.00 -22.16
C VAL A 165 -1.87 -7.91 -21.02
N ASP A 166 -2.67 -8.91 -21.31
CA ASP A 166 -3.06 -9.94 -20.34
C ASP A 166 -1.95 -11.01 -20.30
N LEU A 167 -0.87 -10.69 -19.56
CA LEU A 167 0.23 -11.60 -19.35
C LEU A 167 0.28 -12.01 -17.88
N SER A 168 0.32 -13.30 -17.65
CA SER A 168 0.55 -13.91 -16.35
C SER A 168 2.05 -14.20 -16.14
N ILE A 169 2.50 -14.22 -14.88
CA ILE A 169 3.86 -14.62 -14.53
C ILE A 169 4.19 -16.09 -14.95
N LYS A 170 3.14 -16.84 -15.33
CA LYS A 170 3.25 -18.23 -15.81
C LYS A 170 3.25 -18.35 -17.34
N ASP A 171 3.06 -17.23 -18.02
CA ASP A 171 3.13 -17.22 -19.47
C ASP A 171 4.59 -17.34 -19.92
N PRO A 172 4.87 -18.10 -20.98
CA PRO A 172 6.24 -18.38 -21.45
C PRO A 172 6.98 -17.15 -21.96
#